data_84c950e894d78a393d5bca1e0eeb37a6
#
_entry.id   84c950e894d78a393d5bca1e0eeb37a6
#
_cell.length_a   1.000
_cell.length_b   1.000
_cell.length_c   1.000
_cell.angle_alpha   90.00
_cell.angle_beta   90.00
_cell.angle_gamma   90.00
#
_symmetry.space_group_name_H-M   'P 1'
#
loop_
_entity.id
_entity.type
_entity.pdbx_description
1 polymer ?
#
loop_
_entity_poly.entity_id
_entity_poly.type
_entity_poly.pdbx_seq_one_letter_code
_entity_poly.pdbx_strand_id
1 'polypeptide(L)'
;MQSVQEKYKNLQEYLKSLGSVAVAFSSGVDSTFLLAAAKKTLGADHVIAVTASSCSFPKRELEEAKQFCKEQGIRHIVCKSEELDIEGFRQNPKNRCYLCKHELFEKILEIAKEYHINAVAEGSNMDDNGDYRPGLVAVAELGIKSPLREALLNKEEIRTLSKEMGLPTWDKQSFACLSSRFVYGETISEEKLGMVDKAEQLLLDMGFHQVRVRIHGDIARIEVLPDEIAKLVEGENRKKIYSCLLYTSPSPRD
;
A
#
# COMPACT_ATOMS: atom_id res chain seq x y z
N MET A 1 23.08 20.35 -3.81
CA MET A 1 22.08 19.27 -3.64
C MET A 1 22.81 17.94 -3.80
N GLN A 2 22.50 16.94 -2.99
CA GLN A 2 23.06 15.60 -3.15
C GLN A 2 22.51 14.96 -4.44
N SER A 3 23.36 14.20 -5.14
CA SER A 3 22.92 13.41 -6.28
C SER A 3 22.06 12.22 -5.83
N VAL A 4 21.24 11.66 -6.72
CA VAL A 4 20.42 10.47 -6.44
C VAL A 4 21.30 9.30 -6.01
N GLN A 5 22.48 9.15 -6.59
CA GLN A 5 23.42 8.08 -6.24
C GLN A 5 24.04 8.27 -4.84
N GLU A 6 24.31 9.50 -4.43
CA GLU A 6 24.75 9.80 -3.05
C GLU A 6 23.65 9.47 -2.04
N LYS A 7 22.40 9.83 -2.33
CA LYS A 7 21.25 9.47 -1.48
C LYS A 7 21.04 7.95 -1.40
N TYR A 8 21.24 7.24 -2.51
CA TYR A 8 21.17 5.78 -2.51
C TYR A 8 22.30 5.17 -1.66
N LYS A 9 23.50 5.72 -1.71
CA LYS A 9 24.59 5.31 -0.84
C LYS A 9 24.26 5.55 0.64
N ASN A 10 23.67 6.71 0.97
CA ASN A 10 23.22 7.01 2.34
C ASN A 10 22.17 6.00 2.82
N LEU A 11 21.23 5.61 1.94
CA LEU A 11 20.25 4.55 2.23
C LEU A 11 20.96 3.24 2.57
N GLN A 12 21.95 2.84 1.79
CA GLN A 12 22.72 1.61 2.04
C GLN A 12 23.48 1.67 3.36
N GLU A 13 24.11 2.80 3.68
CA GLU A 13 24.82 3.00 4.95
C GLU A 13 23.86 2.95 6.14
N TYR A 14 22.70 3.59 6.02
CA TYR A 14 21.65 3.52 7.04
C TYR A 14 21.14 2.09 7.23
N LEU A 15 20.84 1.36 6.17
CA LEU A 15 20.42 -0.04 6.26
C LEU A 15 21.48 -0.91 6.93
N LYS A 16 22.78 -0.72 6.62
CA LYS A 16 23.88 -1.44 7.28
C LYS A 16 23.92 -1.17 8.78
N SER A 17 23.62 0.05 9.21
CA SER A 17 23.57 0.40 10.63
C SER A 17 22.43 -0.31 11.39
N LEU A 18 21.38 -0.73 10.70
CA LEU A 18 20.29 -1.50 11.29
C LEU A 18 20.63 -2.99 11.46
N GLY A 19 21.57 -3.52 10.65
CA GLY A 19 22.04 -4.90 10.69
C GLY A 19 21.03 -5.91 10.09
N SER A 20 19.78 -5.91 10.52
CA SER A 20 18.70 -6.70 9.93
C SER A 20 17.37 -5.95 9.99
N VAL A 21 16.47 -6.22 9.02
CA VAL A 21 15.24 -5.43 8.88
C VAL A 21 14.02 -6.25 8.47
N ALA A 22 12.90 -6.02 9.15
CA ALA A 22 11.57 -6.44 8.72
C ALA A 22 10.90 -5.28 7.97
N VAL A 23 10.67 -5.43 6.69
CA VAL A 23 10.04 -4.40 5.86
C VAL A 23 8.54 -4.61 5.81
N ALA A 24 7.77 -3.59 6.23
CA ALA A 24 6.34 -3.53 6.00
C ALA A 24 6.08 -3.42 4.49
N PHE A 25 5.68 -4.53 3.87
CA PHE A 25 5.68 -4.70 2.42
C PHE A 25 4.27 -4.70 1.85
N SER A 26 3.98 -3.70 1.02
CA SER A 26 2.67 -3.51 0.37
C SER A 26 2.68 -3.76 -1.14
N SER A 27 3.78 -4.26 -1.72
CA SER A 27 4.03 -4.34 -3.17
C SER A 27 3.90 -3.01 -3.95
N GLY A 28 3.82 -1.88 -3.27
CA GLY A 28 3.90 -0.55 -3.89
C GLY A 28 5.35 -0.18 -4.25
N VAL A 29 5.51 0.90 -5.04
CA VAL A 29 6.82 1.37 -5.51
C VAL A 29 7.85 1.50 -4.39
N ASP A 30 7.49 2.25 -3.33
CA ASP A 30 8.42 2.60 -2.25
C ASP A 30 8.83 1.38 -1.43
N SER A 31 7.85 0.56 -1.02
CA SER A 31 8.11 -0.63 -0.22
C SER A 31 8.88 -1.70 -1.02
N THR A 32 8.63 -1.82 -2.33
CA THR A 32 9.38 -2.73 -3.21
C THR A 32 10.83 -2.26 -3.37
N PHE A 33 11.04 -0.98 -3.59
CA PHE A 33 12.38 -0.41 -3.68
C PHE A 33 13.14 -0.58 -2.36
N LEU A 34 12.51 -0.25 -1.22
CA LEU A 34 13.12 -0.43 0.09
C LEU A 34 13.51 -1.89 0.34
N LEU A 35 12.61 -2.82 0.05
CA LEU A 35 12.84 -4.26 0.24
C LEU A 35 14.00 -4.76 -0.64
N ALA A 36 14.04 -4.37 -1.90
CA ALA A 36 15.10 -4.73 -2.83
C ALA A 36 16.46 -4.11 -2.42
N ALA A 37 16.47 -2.85 -2.01
CA ALA A 37 17.67 -2.16 -1.51
C ALA A 37 18.19 -2.80 -0.22
N ALA A 38 17.30 -3.16 0.70
CA ALA A 38 17.65 -3.86 1.93
C ALA A 38 18.29 -5.23 1.63
N LYS A 39 17.64 -6.04 0.78
CA LYS A 39 18.21 -7.34 0.36
C LYS A 39 19.59 -7.18 -0.28
N LYS A 40 19.74 -6.23 -1.20
CA LYS A 40 21.02 -5.97 -1.89
C LYS A 40 22.12 -5.55 -0.94
N THR A 41 21.77 -4.83 0.14
CA THR A 41 22.71 -4.26 1.10
C THR A 41 23.08 -5.23 2.22
N LEU A 42 22.11 -5.96 2.75
CA LEU A 42 22.26 -6.80 3.95
C LEU A 42 22.33 -8.30 3.64
N GLY A 43 21.89 -8.70 2.45
CA GLY A 43 21.68 -10.12 2.12
C GLY A 43 20.29 -10.61 2.53
N ALA A 44 19.82 -11.70 1.89
CA ALA A 44 18.47 -12.23 2.08
C ALA A 44 18.21 -12.76 3.51
N ASP A 45 19.25 -13.26 4.19
CA ASP A 45 19.13 -13.81 5.55
C ASP A 45 18.88 -12.76 6.64
N HIS A 46 19.16 -11.50 6.32
CA HIS A 46 18.98 -10.36 7.23
C HIS A 46 17.75 -9.51 6.91
N VAL A 47 16.91 -9.97 5.97
CA VAL A 47 15.73 -9.21 5.52
C VAL A 47 14.51 -10.12 5.47
N ILE A 48 13.43 -9.68 6.08
CA ILE A 48 12.11 -10.30 5.92
C ILE A 48 11.13 -9.27 5.39
N ALA A 49 10.20 -9.73 4.55
CA ALA A 49 9.04 -8.94 4.13
C ALA A 49 7.83 -9.35 4.97
N VAL A 50 7.09 -8.39 5.49
CA VAL A 50 5.86 -8.64 6.23
C VAL A 50 4.71 -7.89 5.57
N THR A 51 3.69 -8.61 5.13
CA THR A 51 2.48 -8.06 4.50
C THR A 51 1.26 -8.37 5.36
N ALA A 52 0.48 -7.34 5.69
CA ALA A 52 -0.81 -7.55 6.33
C ALA A 52 -1.85 -7.95 5.29
N SER A 53 -2.54 -9.06 5.55
CA SER A 53 -3.74 -9.45 4.83
C SER A 53 -4.95 -8.96 5.60
N SER A 54 -5.72 -8.06 5.00
CA SER A 54 -6.95 -7.50 5.58
C SER A 54 -8.01 -7.33 4.50
N CYS A 55 -9.24 -7.04 4.91
CA CYS A 55 -10.32 -6.75 3.97
C CYS A 55 -10.15 -5.42 3.22
N SER A 56 -9.31 -4.49 3.71
CA SER A 56 -8.93 -3.26 3.00
C SER A 56 -7.74 -3.42 2.07
N PHE A 57 -7.07 -4.57 2.08
CA PHE A 57 -5.91 -4.84 1.22
C PHE A 57 -6.32 -5.75 0.07
N PRO A 58 -6.27 -5.30 -1.19
CA PRO A 58 -6.73 -6.09 -2.33
C PRO A 58 -5.98 -7.42 -2.47
N LYS A 59 -6.72 -8.45 -2.87
CA LYS A 59 -6.11 -9.79 -3.09
C LYS A 59 -5.02 -9.77 -4.15
N ARG A 60 -5.18 -8.97 -5.22
CA ARG A 60 -4.17 -8.81 -6.27
C ARG A 60 -2.83 -8.31 -5.75
N GLU A 61 -2.87 -7.30 -4.84
CA GLU A 61 -1.65 -6.74 -4.24
C GLU A 61 -0.94 -7.76 -3.35
N LEU A 62 -1.72 -8.60 -2.65
CA LEU A 62 -1.16 -9.69 -1.83
C LEU A 62 -0.47 -10.76 -2.70
N GLU A 63 -1.09 -11.14 -3.81
CA GLU A 63 -0.49 -12.13 -4.71
C GLU A 63 0.77 -11.59 -5.40
N GLU A 64 0.78 -10.32 -5.82
CA GLU A 64 1.98 -9.65 -6.33
C GLU A 64 3.10 -9.61 -5.27
N ALA A 65 2.76 -9.31 -4.01
CA ALA A 65 3.72 -9.32 -2.91
C ALA A 65 4.35 -10.70 -2.71
N LYS A 66 3.54 -11.76 -2.71
CA LYS A 66 4.00 -13.16 -2.60
C LYS A 66 4.92 -13.53 -3.76
N GLN A 67 4.50 -13.20 -4.99
CA GLN A 67 5.26 -13.51 -6.20
C GLN A 67 6.61 -12.81 -6.20
N PHE A 68 6.62 -11.50 -5.90
CA PHE A 68 7.87 -10.73 -5.82
C PHE A 68 8.84 -11.31 -4.80
N CYS A 69 8.38 -11.61 -3.59
CA CYS A 69 9.25 -12.17 -2.55
C CYS A 69 9.79 -13.56 -2.95
N LYS A 70 8.97 -14.40 -3.58
CA LYS A 70 9.37 -15.71 -4.10
C LYS A 70 10.48 -15.59 -5.16
N GLU A 71 10.30 -14.71 -6.14
CA GLU A 71 11.26 -14.45 -7.22
C GLU A 71 12.58 -13.87 -6.67
N GLN A 72 12.47 -13.02 -5.66
CA GLN A 72 13.63 -12.42 -5.02
C GLN A 72 14.30 -13.34 -3.97
N GLY A 73 13.73 -14.48 -3.62
CA GLY A 73 14.25 -15.35 -2.56
C GLY A 73 14.25 -14.65 -1.18
N ILE A 74 13.27 -13.78 -0.92
CA ILE A 74 13.11 -13.09 0.35
C ILE A 74 12.06 -13.83 1.18
N ARG A 75 12.34 -14.07 2.47
CA ARG A 75 11.36 -14.63 3.39
C ARG A 75 10.17 -13.69 3.52
N HIS A 76 8.98 -14.19 3.17
CA HIS A 76 7.75 -13.43 3.23
C HIS A 76 6.81 -13.98 4.29
N ILE A 77 6.37 -13.13 5.19
CA ILE A 77 5.41 -13.46 6.24
C ILE A 77 4.13 -12.67 5.97
N VAL A 78 3.02 -13.38 5.87
CA VAL A 78 1.70 -12.77 5.74
C VAL A 78 1.01 -12.87 7.08
N CYS A 79 0.78 -11.73 7.74
CA CYS A 79 0.03 -11.67 8.99
C CYS A 79 -1.41 -11.21 8.72
N LYS A 80 -2.36 -11.72 9.49
CA LYS A 80 -3.75 -11.27 9.42
C LYS A 80 -3.91 -9.98 10.22
N SER A 81 -4.46 -8.93 9.60
CA SER A 81 -4.91 -7.73 10.29
C SER A 81 -6.43 -7.73 10.38
N GLU A 82 -6.93 -7.53 11.58
CA GLU A 82 -8.37 -7.50 11.89
C GLU A 82 -8.82 -6.05 12.11
N GLU A 83 -8.48 -5.19 11.18
CA GLU A 83 -8.68 -3.74 11.27
C GLU A 83 -10.13 -3.33 11.54
N LEU A 84 -11.12 -4.14 11.08
CA LEU A 84 -12.54 -3.88 11.37
C LEU A 84 -12.92 -4.14 12.84
N ASP A 85 -12.09 -4.85 13.58
CA ASP A 85 -12.31 -5.13 15.00
C ASP A 85 -11.60 -4.15 15.92
N ILE A 86 -10.76 -3.27 15.33
CA ILE A 86 -10.16 -2.15 16.06
C ILE A 86 -11.26 -1.17 16.48
N GLU A 87 -11.31 -0.84 17.77
CA GLU A 87 -12.28 0.13 18.30
C GLU A 87 -12.19 1.47 17.56
N GLY A 88 -13.32 1.95 17.09
CA GLY A 88 -13.43 3.20 16.33
C GLY A 88 -13.09 3.12 14.85
N PHE A 89 -12.50 2.05 14.34
CA PHE A 89 -12.10 1.96 12.93
C PHE A 89 -13.30 1.96 11.97
N ARG A 90 -14.36 1.18 12.28
CA ARG A 90 -15.56 1.06 11.42
C ARG A 90 -16.28 2.39 11.20
N GLN A 91 -16.18 3.32 12.14
CA GLN A 91 -16.77 4.65 12.07
C GLN A 91 -16.01 5.58 11.11
N ASN A 92 -14.89 5.12 10.54
CA ASN A 92 -14.09 5.85 9.59
C ASN A 92 -13.68 7.27 10.06
N PRO A 93 -13.06 7.39 11.23
CA PRO A 93 -12.63 8.68 11.75
C PRO A 93 -11.46 9.24 10.95
N LYS A 94 -11.20 10.54 11.08
CA LYS A 94 -10.07 11.20 10.40
C LYS A 94 -8.72 10.57 10.74
N ASN A 95 -8.57 10.06 11.96
CA ASN A 95 -7.35 9.36 12.42
C ASN A 95 -7.35 7.85 12.13
N ARG A 96 -8.28 7.32 11.30
CA ARG A 96 -8.36 5.89 10.96
C ARG A 96 -7.00 5.28 10.58
N CYS A 97 -6.18 6.00 9.79
CA CYS A 97 -4.87 5.52 9.38
C CYS A 97 -3.89 5.35 10.55
N TYR A 98 -4.04 6.13 11.62
CA TYR A 98 -3.29 5.92 12.86
C TYR A 98 -3.68 4.59 13.50
N LEU A 99 -4.98 4.35 13.70
CA LEU A 99 -5.49 3.13 14.33
C LEU A 99 -5.00 1.87 13.60
N CYS A 100 -5.17 1.85 12.27
CA CYS A 100 -4.75 0.74 11.42
C CYS A 100 -3.22 0.53 11.45
N LYS A 101 -2.43 1.60 11.30
CA LYS A 101 -0.97 1.48 11.30
C LYS A 101 -0.42 1.08 12.67
N HIS A 102 -1.02 1.54 13.75
CA HIS A 102 -0.58 1.19 15.09
C HIS A 102 -0.71 -0.32 15.31
N GLU A 103 -1.90 -0.89 15.08
CA GLU A 103 -2.13 -2.35 15.20
C GLU A 103 -1.21 -3.15 14.26
N LEU A 104 -1.08 -2.71 13.01
CA LEU A 104 -0.22 -3.37 12.04
C LEU A 104 1.24 -3.41 12.50
N PHE A 105 1.79 -2.29 12.94
CA PHE A 105 3.19 -2.23 13.34
C PHE A 105 3.46 -2.94 14.66
N GLU A 106 2.53 -3.00 15.60
CA GLU A 106 2.65 -3.86 16.78
C GLU A 106 2.84 -5.34 16.37
N LYS A 107 2.00 -5.84 15.45
CA LYS A 107 2.15 -7.20 14.89
C LYS A 107 3.48 -7.42 14.19
N ILE A 108 3.93 -6.44 13.39
CA ILE A 108 5.22 -6.56 12.70
C ILE A 108 6.39 -6.55 13.69
N LEU A 109 6.32 -5.78 14.78
CA LEU A 109 7.32 -5.79 15.85
C LEU A 109 7.40 -7.13 16.57
N GLU A 110 6.25 -7.77 16.85
CA GLU A 110 6.21 -9.13 17.40
C GLU A 110 6.86 -10.14 16.47
N ILE A 111 6.53 -10.10 15.17
CA ILE A 111 7.15 -10.93 14.15
C ILE A 111 8.66 -10.69 14.08
N ALA A 112 9.09 -9.42 14.05
CA ALA A 112 10.50 -9.07 14.01
C ALA A 112 11.26 -9.67 15.22
N LYS A 113 10.66 -9.61 16.40
CA LYS A 113 11.22 -10.22 17.64
C LYS A 113 11.32 -11.74 17.53
N GLU A 114 10.28 -12.41 17.02
CA GLU A 114 10.25 -13.86 16.81
C GLU A 114 11.38 -14.31 15.86
N TYR A 115 11.62 -13.54 14.79
CA TYR A 115 12.65 -13.84 13.79
C TYR A 115 14.02 -13.22 14.09
N HIS A 116 14.22 -12.65 15.29
CA HIS A 116 15.47 -12.02 15.73
C HIS A 116 15.95 -10.91 14.77
N ILE A 117 15.02 -10.13 14.24
CA ILE A 117 15.27 -8.98 13.38
C ILE A 117 15.38 -7.71 14.22
N ASN A 118 16.43 -6.91 13.99
CA ASN A 118 16.77 -5.77 14.84
C ASN A 118 15.82 -4.57 14.68
N ALA A 119 15.28 -4.35 13.48
CA ALA A 119 14.49 -3.16 13.19
C ALA A 119 13.30 -3.48 12.27
N VAL A 120 12.21 -2.73 12.44
CA VAL A 120 11.09 -2.69 11.51
C VAL A 120 11.17 -1.41 10.68
N ALA A 121 10.98 -1.51 9.38
CA ALA A 121 11.04 -0.38 8.45
C ALA A 121 9.81 -0.30 7.53
N GLU A 122 9.48 0.91 7.13
CA GLU A 122 8.39 1.21 6.20
C GLU A 122 8.82 2.18 5.10
N GLY A 123 8.02 2.27 4.03
CA GLY A 123 8.40 2.93 2.77
C GLY A 123 8.04 4.41 2.66
N SER A 124 7.82 5.16 3.75
CA SER A 124 7.61 6.61 3.65
C SER A 124 8.85 7.31 3.09
N ASN A 125 8.61 8.31 2.24
CA ASN A 125 9.63 9.08 1.54
C ASN A 125 9.49 10.59 1.79
N MET A 126 10.26 11.45 1.12
CA MET A 126 10.27 12.90 1.37
C MET A 126 8.98 13.59 0.98
N ASP A 127 8.21 13.07 0.01
CA ASP A 127 6.95 13.66 -0.44
C ASP A 127 5.81 13.42 0.57
N ASP A 128 6.03 12.55 1.56
CA ASP A 128 5.09 12.34 2.66
C ASP A 128 5.17 13.45 3.73
N ASN A 129 6.12 14.37 3.61
CA ASN A 129 6.27 15.50 4.53
C ASN A 129 5.25 16.61 4.19
N GLY A 130 4.62 17.17 5.22
CA GLY A 130 3.72 18.33 5.07
C GLY A 130 2.26 17.99 4.77
N ASP A 131 1.91 16.73 4.60
CA ASP A 131 0.53 16.27 4.46
C ASP A 131 -0.03 15.77 5.80
N TYR A 132 -1.36 15.85 5.97
CA TYR A 132 -2.03 15.26 7.13
C TYR A 132 -2.01 13.73 7.03
N ARG A 133 -1.01 13.13 7.67
CA ARG A 133 -0.81 11.67 7.66
C ARG A 133 -0.78 11.11 9.08
N PRO A 134 -1.93 10.91 9.71
CA PRO A 134 -2.00 10.41 11.09
C PRO A 134 -1.28 9.07 11.29
N GLY A 135 -1.14 8.27 10.24
CA GLY A 135 -0.37 7.04 10.30
C GLY A 135 1.13 7.22 10.55
N LEU A 136 1.72 8.39 10.27
CA LEU A 136 3.13 8.67 10.60
C LEU A 136 3.33 8.89 12.11
N VAL A 137 2.28 9.24 12.85
CA VAL A 137 2.33 9.33 14.31
C VAL A 137 2.59 7.93 14.89
N ALA A 138 1.85 6.91 14.45
CA ALA A 138 2.06 5.52 14.87
C ALA A 138 3.46 5.02 14.52
N VAL A 139 3.99 5.39 13.35
CA VAL A 139 5.38 5.07 12.93
C VAL A 139 6.40 5.61 13.94
N ALA A 140 6.22 6.88 14.35
CA ALA A 140 7.13 7.53 15.30
C ALA A 140 7.01 6.96 16.72
N GLU A 141 5.78 6.77 17.22
CA GLU A 141 5.51 6.24 18.57
C GLU A 141 6.08 4.82 18.76
N LEU A 142 5.98 3.98 17.74
CA LEU A 142 6.44 2.59 17.77
C LEU A 142 7.91 2.44 17.34
N GLY A 143 8.61 3.54 17.06
CA GLY A 143 10.04 3.53 16.72
C GLY A 143 10.34 2.86 15.37
N ILE A 144 9.34 2.76 14.48
CA ILE A 144 9.49 2.21 13.13
C ILE A 144 10.40 3.10 12.30
N LYS A 145 11.29 2.49 11.52
CA LYS A 145 12.27 3.22 10.72
C LYS A 145 11.70 3.59 9.35
N SER A 146 12.06 4.77 8.85
CA SER A 146 11.71 5.25 7.51
C SER A 146 12.98 5.49 6.68
N PRO A 147 13.67 4.43 6.21
CA PRO A 147 15.01 4.55 5.61
C PRO A 147 15.05 5.45 4.38
N LEU A 148 13.96 5.49 3.59
CA LEU A 148 13.89 6.34 2.39
C LEU A 148 13.85 7.83 2.76
N ARG A 149 13.17 8.19 3.87
CA ARG A 149 13.17 9.56 4.41
C ARG A 149 14.52 9.94 5.01
N GLU A 150 15.14 9.04 5.75
CA GLU A 150 16.50 9.26 6.30
C GLU A 150 17.54 9.52 5.19
N ALA A 151 17.39 8.83 4.07
CA ALA A 151 18.23 9.03 2.89
C ALA A 151 17.80 10.24 2.03
N LEU A 152 16.77 10.99 2.42
CA LEU A 152 16.22 12.15 1.71
C LEU A 152 15.73 11.84 0.28
N LEU A 153 15.25 10.62 0.03
CA LEU A 153 14.72 10.19 -1.26
C LEU A 153 13.28 10.65 -1.43
N ASN A 154 12.97 11.25 -2.58
CA ASN A 154 11.62 11.55 -3.01
C ASN A 154 11.09 10.48 -3.98
N LYS A 155 9.81 10.58 -4.37
CA LYS A 155 9.13 9.60 -5.21
C LYS A 155 9.75 9.44 -6.59
N GLU A 156 10.14 10.53 -7.21
CA GLU A 156 10.74 10.53 -8.54
C GLU A 156 12.11 9.83 -8.53
N GLU A 157 12.94 10.13 -7.54
CA GLU A 157 14.24 9.49 -7.33
C GLU A 157 14.08 7.99 -7.06
N ILE A 158 13.09 7.60 -6.24
CA ILE A 158 12.78 6.19 -5.98
C ILE A 158 12.37 5.46 -7.26
N ARG A 159 11.54 6.07 -8.12
CA ARG A 159 11.17 5.49 -9.42
C ARG A 159 12.36 5.34 -10.35
N THR A 160 13.24 6.34 -10.40
CA THR A 160 14.47 6.30 -11.18
C THR A 160 15.36 5.14 -10.76
N LEU A 161 15.65 5.03 -9.47
CA LEU A 161 16.46 3.95 -8.91
C LEU A 161 15.78 2.57 -9.08
N SER A 162 14.45 2.50 -8.92
CA SER A 162 13.68 1.28 -9.15
C SER A 162 13.81 0.79 -10.59
N LYS A 163 13.76 1.71 -11.56
CA LYS A 163 13.94 1.42 -12.98
C LYS A 163 15.37 0.93 -13.29
N GLU A 164 16.38 1.59 -12.73
CA GLU A 164 17.78 1.18 -12.85
C GLU A 164 18.02 -0.22 -12.26
N MET A 165 17.30 -0.57 -11.18
CA MET A 165 17.37 -1.89 -10.56
C MET A 165 16.51 -2.96 -11.27
N GLY A 166 15.76 -2.59 -12.31
CA GLY A 166 14.87 -3.49 -13.05
C GLY A 166 13.66 -3.97 -12.23
N LEU A 167 13.23 -3.20 -11.23
CA LEU A 167 12.08 -3.57 -10.40
C LEU A 167 10.77 -3.42 -11.17
N PRO A 168 9.85 -4.40 -11.13
CA PRO A 168 8.62 -4.38 -11.92
C PRO A 168 7.63 -3.27 -11.52
N THR A 169 7.81 -2.70 -10.33
CA THR A 169 6.91 -1.69 -9.78
C THR A 169 7.36 -0.24 -10.04
N TRP A 170 8.42 0.00 -10.82
CA TRP A 170 8.99 1.34 -11.01
C TRP A 170 8.00 2.38 -11.54
N ASP A 171 7.04 1.98 -12.37
CA ASP A 171 5.98 2.82 -12.96
C ASP A 171 4.59 2.54 -12.35
N LYS A 172 4.50 1.59 -11.39
CA LYS A 172 3.24 1.23 -10.74
C LYS A 172 2.55 2.46 -10.15
N GLN A 173 1.25 2.58 -10.39
CA GLN A 173 0.45 3.67 -9.84
C GLN A 173 0.30 3.54 -8.33
N SER A 174 0.18 4.70 -7.65
CA SER A 174 -0.02 4.71 -6.20
C SER A 174 -1.37 4.09 -5.85
N PHE A 175 -1.33 3.04 -5.08
CA PHE A 175 -2.49 2.39 -4.54
C PHE A 175 -2.63 2.74 -3.05
N ALA A 176 -3.78 3.28 -2.67
CA ALA A 176 -4.16 3.47 -1.27
C ALA A 176 -5.15 2.37 -0.85
N CYS A 177 -5.16 1.98 0.43
CA CYS A 177 -6.05 0.95 0.95
C CYS A 177 -7.52 1.23 0.59
N LEU A 178 -8.33 0.18 0.41
CA LEU A 178 -9.74 0.30 0.00
C LEU A 178 -10.57 1.15 0.98
N SER A 179 -10.21 1.18 2.26
CA SER A 179 -10.88 2.03 3.24
C SER A 179 -10.82 3.54 2.90
N SER A 180 -9.86 3.96 2.06
CA SER A 180 -9.80 5.34 1.57
C SER A 180 -10.88 5.70 0.53
N ARG A 181 -11.69 4.73 0.11
CA ARG A 181 -12.81 4.93 -0.83
C ARG A 181 -14.08 5.42 -0.15
N PHE A 182 -14.06 5.48 1.17
CA PHE A 182 -15.20 5.93 1.99
C PHE A 182 -14.96 7.36 2.49
N VAL A 183 -15.99 8.16 2.50
CA VAL A 183 -15.93 9.49 3.13
C VAL A 183 -15.84 9.36 4.64
N TYR A 184 -15.16 10.29 5.31
CA TYR A 184 -15.05 10.26 6.76
C TYR A 184 -16.42 10.24 7.42
N GLY A 185 -16.59 9.39 8.44
CA GLY A 185 -17.85 9.16 9.15
C GLY A 185 -18.77 8.15 8.49
N GLU A 186 -18.50 7.70 7.26
CA GLU A 186 -19.24 6.60 6.65
C GLU A 186 -18.75 5.25 7.18
N THR A 187 -19.69 4.40 7.57
CA THR A 187 -19.36 3.08 8.14
C THR A 187 -18.64 2.19 7.12
N ILE A 188 -17.47 1.70 7.50
CA ILE A 188 -16.71 0.70 6.74
C ILE A 188 -17.17 -0.70 7.16
N SER A 189 -17.54 -1.53 6.18
CA SER A 189 -17.86 -2.94 6.39
C SER A 189 -17.09 -3.82 5.40
N GLU A 190 -16.93 -5.10 5.74
CA GLU A 190 -16.31 -6.08 4.86
C GLU A 190 -17.05 -6.20 3.53
N GLU A 191 -18.38 -6.19 3.59
CA GLU A 191 -19.25 -6.22 2.40
C GLU A 191 -18.95 -5.05 1.46
N LYS A 192 -18.99 -3.80 1.97
CA LYS A 192 -18.71 -2.60 1.19
C LYS A 192 -17.27 -2.58 0.64
N LEU A 193 -16.29 -3.02 1.42
CA LEU A 193 -14.92 -3.16 0.94
C LEU A 193 -14.81 -4.17 -0.20
N GLY A 194 -15.50 -5.31 -0.08
CA GLY A 194 -15.58 -6.32 -1.13
C GLY A 194 -16.26 -5.82 -2.41
N MET A 195 -17.28 -4.96 -2.28
CA MET A 195 -17.94 -4.29 -3.42
C MET A 195 -16.95 -3.38 -4.17
N VAL A 196 -16.23 -2.56 -3.43
CA VAL A 196 -15.21 -1.65 -3.99
C VAL A 196 -14.10 -2.45 -4.69
N ASP A 197 -13.56 -3.49 -4.06
CA ASP A 197 -12.49 -4.30 -4.64
C ASP A 197 -12.93 -4.97 -5.95
N LYS A 198 -14.13 -5.55 -5.99
CA LYS A 198 -14.70 -6.14 -7.21
C LYS A 198 -14.89 -5.10 -8.33
N ALA A 199 -15.41 -3.91 -7.99
CA ALA A 199 -15.63 -2.86 -8.98
C ALA A 199 -14.30 -2.30 -9.54
N GLU A 200 -13.30 -2.06 -8.69
CA GLU A 200 -11.96 -1.64 -9.14
C GLU A 200 -11.27 -2.74 -9.95
N GLN A 201 -11.39 -4.02 -9.55
CA GLN A 201 -10.84 -5.13 -10.32
C GLN A 201 -11.45 -5.24 -11.72
N LEU A 202 -12.78 -5.11 -11.83
CA LEU A 202 -13.44 -5.10 -13.14
C LEU A 202 -12.87 -4.01 -14.06
N LEU A 203 -12.70 -2.80 -13.55
CA LEU A 203 -12.17 -1.69 -14.35
C LEU A 203 -10.70 -1.96 -14.78
N LEU A 204 -9.88 -2.51 -13.89
CA LEU A 204 -8.51 -2.92 -14.23
C LEU A 204 -8.50 -4.02 -15.30
N ASP A 205 -9.37 -5.03 -15.21
CA ASP A 205 -9.50 -6.11 -16.19
C ASP A 205 -10.00 -5.59 -17.56
N MET A 206 -10.73 -4.47 -17.56
CA MET A 206 -11.14 -3.76 -18.78
C MET A 206 -10.03 -2.88 -19.36
N GLY A 207 -8.83 -2.86 -18.74
CA GLY A 207 -7.65 -2.12 -19.20
C GLY A 207 -7.69 -0.63 -18.85
N PHE A 208 -8.32 -0.23 -17.75
CA PHE A 208 -8.11 1.07 -17.13
C PHE A 208 -6.86 1.02 -16.26
N HIS A 209 -6.04 2.08 -16.26
CA HIS A 209 -4.73 2.06 -15.62
C HIS A 209 -4.76 2.51 -14.16
N GLN A 210 -5.46 3.60 -13.88
CA GLN A 210 -5.61 4.12 -12.52
C GLN A 210 -7.09 4.28 -12.20
N VAL A 211 -7.57 3.46 -11.27
CA VAL A 211 -8.99 3.42 -10.93
C VAL A 211 -9.22 3.65 -9.44
N ARG A 212 -10.32 4.32 -9.11
CA ARG A 212 -10.87 4.37 -7.77
C ARG A 212 -12.38 4.37 -7.86
N VAL A 213 -13.02 3.50 -7.10
CA VAL A 213 -14.48 3.49 -6.95
C VAL A 213 -14.80 3.89 -5.52
N ARG A 214 -15.33 5.12 -5.35
CA ARG A 214 -15.63 5.67 -4.03
C ARG A 214 -17.11 5.54 -3.72
N ILE A 215 -17.40 5.27 -2.46
CA ILE A 215 -18.77 5.21 -1.92
C ILE A 215 -19.09 6.56 -1.27
N HIS A 216 -20.23 7.15 -1.65
CA HIS A 216 -20.80 8.35 -1.07
C HIS A 216 -22.28 8.06 -0.79
N GLY A 217 -22.59 7.46 0.36
CA GLY A 217 -23.94 6.93 0.64
C GLY A 217 -24.32 5.89 -0.41
N ASP A 218 -25.35 6.19 -1.21
CA ASP A 218 -25.88 5.32 -2.27
C ASP A 218 -25.26 5.62 -3.66
N ILE A 219 -24.23 6.47 -3.74
CA ILE A 219 -23.59 6.85 -4.99
C ILE A 219 -22.22 6.20 -5.08
N ALA A 220 -21.96 5.48 -6.17
CA ALA A 220 -20.62 5.05 -6.56
C ALA A 220 -20.00 6.08 -7.50
N ARG A 221 -18.87 6.70 -7.08
CA ARG A 221 -18.10 7.62 -7.91
C ARG A 221 -16.87 6.91 -8.47
N ILE A 222 -16.82 6.76 -9.79
CA ILE A 222 -15.68 6.20 -10.51
C ILE A 222 -14.69 7.31 -10.86
N GLU A 223 -13.42 7.10 -10.53
CA GLU A 223 -12.30 7.96 -10.89
C GLU A 223 -11.34 7.16 -11.77
N VAL A 224 -11.02 7.68 -12.96
CA VAL A 224 -10.05 7.14 -13.92
C VAL A 224 -9.16 8.28 -14.45
N LEU A 225 -8.15 7.96 -15.25
CA LEU A 225 -7.35 8.98 -15.90
C LEU A 225 -8.22 9.82 -16.86
N PRO A 226 -7.92 11.13 -17.06
CA PRO A 226 -8.74 12.02 -17.87
C PRO A 226 -8.96 11.54 -19.31
N ASP A 227 -7.97 10.93 -19.92
CA ASP A 227 -8.00 10.35 -21.27
C ASP A 227 -8.80 9.03 -21.36
N GLU A 228 -9.09 8.40 -20.22
CA GLU A 228 -9.88 7.18 -20.14
C GLU A 228 -11.38 7.43 -19.88
N ILE A 229 -11.79 8.67 -19.57
CA ILE A 229 -13.20 8.98 -19.21
C ILE A 229 -14.18 8.58 -20.33
N ALA A 230 -13.84 8.86 -21.59
CA ALA A 230 -14.69 8.50 -22.73
C ALA A 230 -14.93 6.98 -22.81
N LYS A 231 -13.93 6.18 -22.49
CA LYS A 231 -13.98 4.71 -22.49
C LYS A 231 -15.01 4.15 -21.49
N LEU A 232 -15.29 4.85 -20.37
CA LEU A 232 -16.29 4.42 -19.38
C LEU A 232 -17.72 4.36 -19.96
N VAL A 233 -18.04 5.30 -20.86
CA VAL A 233 -19.40 5.47 -21.40
C VAL A 233 -19.62 4.78 -22.73
N GLU A 234 -18.59 4.18 -23.31
CA GLU A 234 -18.70 3.38 -24.52
C GLU A 234 -19.59 2.15 -24.32
N GLY A 235 -20.43 1.82 -25.30
CA GLY A 235 -21.54 0.88 -25.30
C GLY A 235 -21.39 -0.35 -24.38
N GLU A 236 -20.47 -1.28 -24.69
CA GLU A 236 -20.31 -2.51 -23.92
C GLU A 236 -19.65 -2.27 -22.55
N ASN A 237 -18.73 -1.31 -22.45
CA ASN A 237 -18.08 -0.96 -21.18
C ASN A 237 -19.12 -0.43 -20.18
N ARG A 238 -19.97 0.50 -20.64
CA ARG A 238 -21.07 1.05 -19.83
C ARG A 238 -21.97 -0.05 -19.26
N LYS A 239 -22.35 -1.03 -20.10
CA LYS A 239 -23.23 -2.14 -19.66
C LYS A 239 -22.56 -2.99 -18.57
N LYS A 240 -21.29 -3.36 -18.77
CA LYS A 240 -20.54 -4.16 -17.81
C LYS A 240 -20.36 -3.44 -16.47
N ILE A 241 -20.00 -2.17 -16.53
CA ILE A 241 -19.80 -1.33 -15.33
C ILE A 241 -21.13 -1.18 -14.59
N TYR A 242 -22.22 -0.85 -15.29
CA TYR A 242 -23.55 -0.69 -14.72
C TYR A 242 -24.01 -1.98 -14.03
N SER A 243 -23.90 -3.12 -14.71
CA SER A 243 -24.22 -4.42 -14.10
C SER A 243 -23.43 -4.68 -12.82
N CYS A 244 -22.12 -4.46 -12.84
CA CYS A 244 -21.28 -4.67 -11.66
C CYS A 244 -21.73 -3.78 -10.48
N LEU A 245 -21.99 -2.49 -10.75
CA LEU A 245 -22.40 -1.54 -9.71
C LEU A 245 -23.79 -1.84 -9.15
N LEU A 246 -24.74 -2.35 -9.94
CA LEU A 246 -26.04 -2.78 -9.45
C LEU A 246 -25.95 -3.97 -8.50
N TYR A 247 -25.08 -4.94 -8.79
CA TYR A 247 -24.84 -6.08 -7.90
C TYR A 247 -24.09 -5.70 -6.63
N THR A 248 -23.31 -4.64 -6.67
CA THR A 248 -22.48 -4.19 -5.55
C THR A 248 -23.08 -3.01 -4.77
N SER A 249 -23.96 -2.25 -5.38
CA SER A 249 -24.66 -1.11 -4.76
C SER A 249 -26.08 -1.05 -5.36
N PRO A 250 -27.06 -1.80 -4.81
CA PRO A 250 -28.42 -1.80 -5.33
C PRO A 250 -28.98 -0.38 -5.36
N SER A 251 -29.51 0.01 -6.51
CA SER A 251 -30.13 1.32 -6.70
C SER A 251 -31.43 1.40 -5.90
N PRO A 252 -31.72 2.53 -5.23
CA PRO A 252 -33.01 2.72 -4.56
C PRO A 252 -34.22 2.74 -5.51
N ARG A 253 -34.00 2.56 -6.82
CA ARG A 253 -35.06 2.57 -7.85
C ARG A 253 -35.39 1.16 -8.39
N ASP A 254 -34.76 0.12 -7.87
CA ASP A 254 -34.99 -1.28 -8.27
C ASP A 254 -35.81 -2.01 -7.17
#